data_e4cc4349bdac587bb88a7c32be1c4593
#
_entry.id   e4cc4349bdac587bb88a7c32be1c4593
#
_cell.length_a   1.000
_cell.length_b   1.000
_cell.length_c   1.000
_cell.angle_alpha   90.00
_cell.angle_beta   90.00
_cell.angle_gamma   90.00
#
_symmetry.space_group_name_H-M   'P 1'
#
loop_
_entity.id
_entity.type
_entity.pdbx_description
1 polymer ?
#
loop_
_entity_poly.entity_id
_entity_poly.type
_entity_poly.pdbx_seq_one_letter_code
_entity_poly.pdbx_strand_id
1 'polypeptide(L)'
;MGLVINEAVVLRAVFHGAVDAHQIRYWLDRVQALIDAHRPFYFVASTAPGATFCDDYRALQAVWYKQYKAAFRQYCRGLVRIASDAAEQQRLDTPALHAAWAVPYFVTADAGAGMRWIGEHLEQADAH
;
A
#
# COMPACT_ATOMS: atom_id res chain seq x y z
N MET A 1 -6.33 -31.28 -13.98
CA MET A 1 -5.06 -30.60 -14.05
C MET A 1 -5.01 -29.66 -15.16
N GLY A 2 -4.28 -28.62 -14.99
CA GLY A 2 -4.24 -27.60 -15.98
C GLY A 2 -3.21 -26.55 -15.62
N LEU A 3 -3.42 -25.36 -16.10
CA LEU A 3 -2.56 -24.21 -15.86
C LEU A 3 -3.31 -23.17 -15.05
N VAL A 4 -2.67 -22.66 -14.01
CA VAL A 4 -3.17 -21.50 -13.26
C VAL A 4 -2.18 -20.36 -13.45
N ILE A 5 -2.67 -19.21 -13.92
CA ILE A 5 -1.85 -18.02 -14.09
C ILE A 5 -2.38 -16.94 -13.17
N ASN A 6 -1.53 -16.47 -12.26
CA ASN A 6 -1.85 -15.41 -11.33
C ASN A 6 -1.08 -14.15 -11.70
N GLU A 7 -1.76 -13.11 -12.04
CA GLU A 7 -1.13 -11.84 -12.39
C GLU A 7 -1.70 -10.73 -11.54
N ALA A 8 -0.83 -9.87 -11.07
CA ALA A 8 -1.23 -8.66 -10.36
C ALA A 8 -0.19 -7.58 -10.55
N VAL A 9 -0.65 -6.34 -10.59
CA VAL A 9 0.24 -5.19 -10.55
C VAL A 9 0.63 -4.99 -9.08
N VAL A 10 1.93 -4.82 -8.83
CA VAL A 10 2.44 -4.46 -7.52
C VAL A 10 3.06 -3.08 -7.62
N LEU A 11 2.42 -2.09 -7.00
CA LEU A 11 2.95 -0.74 -6.94
C LEU A 11 3.77 -0.61 -5.67
N ARG A 12 5.06 -0.37 -5.82
CA ARG A 12 5.99 -0.22 -4.69
C ARG A 12 6.42 1.23 -4.56
N ALA A 13 6.23 1.79 -3.37
CA ALA A 13 6.74 3.11 -3.03
C ALA A 13 7.75 2.97 -1.90
N VAL A 14 8.94 3.52 -2.07
CA VAL A 14 9.98 3.55 -1.05
C VAL A 14 10.24 5.00 -0.70
N PHE A 15 9.89 5.38 0.52
CA PHE A 15 10.10 6.74 1.01
C PHE A 15 11.45 6.80 1.71
N HIS A 16 12.32 7.71 1.25
CA HIS A 16 13.65 7.88 1.82
C HIS A 16 14.03 9.36 1.82
N GLY A 17 14.91 9.74 2.74
CA GLY A 17 15.34 11.13 2.88
C GLY A 17 14.18 12.05 3.23
N ALA A 18 14.24 13.29 2.75
CA ALA A 18 13.19 14.28 2.95
C ALA A 18 12.16 14.15 1.81
N VAL A 19 10.96 13.70 2.15
CA VAL A 19 9.86 13.50 1.19
C VAL A 19 9.00 14.77 1.17
N ASP A 20 8.94 15.43 0.02
CA ASP A 20 8.21 16.70 -0.12
C ASP A 20 6.79 16.49 -0.67
N ALA A 21 6.02 17.58 -0.73
CA ALA A 21 4.64 17.54 -1.19
C ALA A 21 4.53 17.11 -2.66
N HIS A 22 5.50 17.49 -3.49
CA HIS A 22 5.51 17.08 -4.90
C HIS A 22 5.64 15.58 -5.05
N GLN A 23 6.50 14.96 -4.24
CA GLN A 23 6.70 13.50 -4.24
C GLN A 23 5.47 12.76 -3.73
N ILE A 24 4.80 13.30 -2.70
CA ILE A 24 3.54 12.73 -2.21
C ILE A 24 2.47 12.78 -3.30
N ARG A 25 2.33 13.89 -4.00
CA ARG A 25 1.37 14.01 -5.11
C ARG A 25 1.69 13.06 -6.25
N TYR A 26 2.96 12.91 -6.59
CA TYR A 26 3.39 11.96 -7.62
C TYR A 26 2.99 10.52 -7.26
N TRP A 27 3.23 10.13 -6.02
CA TRP A 27 2.84 8.82 -5.52
C TRP A 27 1.32 8.60 -5.64
N LEU A 28 0.53 9.55 -5.16
CA LEU A 28 -0.94 9.46 -5.23
C LEU A 28 -1.42 9.43 -6.68
N ASP A 29 -0.78 10.17 -7.57
CA ASP A 29 -1.12 10.15 -9.00
C ASP A 29 -0.85 8.78 -9.63
N ARG A 30 0.18 8.08 -9.20
CA ARG A 30 0.46 6.73 -9.69
C ARG A 30 -0.61 5.73 -9.25
N VAL A 31 -1.07 5.84 -8.00
CA VAL A 31 -2.18 5.02 -7.51
C VAL A 31 -3.45 5.32 -8.29
N GLN A 32 -3.72 6.61 -8.50
CA GLN A 32 -4.90 7.05 -9.26
C GLN A 32 -4.87 6.53 -10.70
N ALA A 33 -3.71 6.50 -11.35
CA ALA A 33 -3.57 5.98 -12.70
C ALA A 33 -4.02 4.52 -12.81
N LEU A 34 -3.70 3.69 -11.81
CA LEU A 34 -4.15 2.29 -11.79
C LEU A 34 -5.67 2.21 -11.59
N ILE A 35 -6.22 3.03 -10.69
CA ILE A 35 -7.66 3.11 -10.46
C ILE A 35 -8.38 3.53 -11.73
N ASP A 36 -7.89 4.56 -12.42
CA ASP A 36 -8.52 5.08 -13.65
C ASP A 36 -8.44 4.05 -14.79
N ALA A 37 -7.41 3.22 -14.79
CA ALA A 37 -7.27 2.14 -15.76
C ALA A 37 -8.08 0.89 -15.40
N HIS A 38 -8.79 0.92 -14.27
CA HIS A 38 -9.56 -0.22 -13.73
C HIS A 38 -8.69 -1.47 -13.56
N ARG A 39 -7.46 -1.30 -13.07
CA ARG A 39 -6.49 -2.38 -12.89
C ARG A 39 -6.36 -2.73 -11.41
N PRO A 40 -6.69 -3.99 -11.01
CA PRO A 40 -6.43 -4.43 -9.65
C PRO A 40 -4.93 -4.38 -9.33
N PHE A 41 -4.59 -4.02 -8.10
CA PHE A 41 -3.20 -3.88 -7.69
C PHE A 41 -3.01 -4.20 -6.22
N TYR A 42 -1.77 -4.56 -5.88
CA TYR A 42 -1.28 -4.56 -4.51
C TYR A 42 -0.39 -3.34 -4.32
N PHE A 43 -0.49 -2.73 -3.17
CA PHE A 43 0.29 -1.54 -2.83
C PHE A 43 1.29 -1.90 -1.75
N VAL A 44 2.57 -1.61 -1.99
CA VAL A 44 3.62 -1.80 -1.00
C VAL A 44 4.26 -0.45 -0.73
N ALA A 45 4.18 0.02 0.50
CA ALA A 45 4.81 1.27 0.92
C ALA A 45 5.85 0.96 1.99
N SER A 46 7.10 1.32 1.74
CA SER A 46 8.17 1.14 2.72
C SER A 46 8.79 2.49 3.07
N THR A 47 9.19 2.62 4.33
CA THR A 47 9.85 3.79 4.86
C THR A 47 11.28 3.42 5.23
N ALA A 48 12.26 4.07 4.58
CA ALA A 48 13.66 3.85 4.91
C ALA A 48 14.00 4.51 6.25
N PRO A 49 14.98 3.99 6.99
CA PRO A 49 15.42 4.62 8.22
C PRO A 49 15.82 6.09 7.98
N GLY A 50 15.38 6.99 8.86
CA GLY A 50 15.68 8.40 8.77
C GLY A 50 14.85 9.21 7.78
N ALA A 51 13.89 8.58 7.10
CA ALA A 51 13.00 9.30 6.21
C ALA A 51 12.13 10.29 6.99
N THR A 52 11.94 11.47 6.42
CA THR A 52 11.06 12.50 6.98
C THR A 52 10.04 12.92 5.93
N PHE A 53 8.88 13.36 6.39
CA PHE A 53 7.79 13.76 5.50
C PHE A 53 7.48 15.24 5.70
N CYS A 54 7.06 15.89 4.62
CA CYS A 54 6.60 17.27 4.70
C CYS A 54 5.39 17.38 5.65
N ASP A 55 5.18 18.58 6.22
CA ASP A 55 4.13 18.79 7.21
C ASP A 55 2.73 18.49 6.65
N ASP A 56 2.55 18.66 5.34
CA ASP A 56 1.25 18.53 4.68
C ASP A 56 0.92 17.11 4.24
N TYR A 57 1.82 16.13 4.44
CA TYR A 57 1.64 14.83 3.79
C TYR A 57 0.37 14.11 4.23
N ARG A 58 0.03 14.21 5.50
CA ARG A 58 -1.19 13.57 6.03
C ARG A 58 -2.45 14.22 5.47
N ALA A 59 -2.43 15.56 5.35
CA ALA A 59 -3.55 16.30 4.77
C ALA A 59 -3.73 15.96 3.29
N LEU A 60 -2.64 15.91 2.53
CA LEU A 60 -2.67 15.55 1.12
C LEU A 60 -3.23 14.14 0.91
N GLN A 61 -2.76 13.20 1.71
CA GLN A 61 -3.21 11.82 1.65
C GLN A 61 -4.68 11.69 2.03
N ALA A 62 -5.11 12.39 3.09
CA ALA A 62 -6.48 12.33 3.57
C ALA A 62 -7.47 12.91 2.55
N VAL A 63 -7.13 14.03 1.92
CA VAL A 63 -7.96 14.64 0.88
C VAL A 63 -8.10 13.70 -0.31
N TRP A 64 -6.99 13.12 -0.76
CA TRP A 64 -7.00 12.18 -1.87
C TRP A 64 -7.84 10.94 -1.53
N TYR A 65 -7.62 10.37 -0.36
CA TYR A 65 -8.32 9.14 0.04
C TYR A 65 -9.82 9.38 0.17
N LYS A 66 -10.22 10.52 0.72
CA LYS A 66 -11.64 10.86 0.83
C LYS A 66 -12.31 10.89 -0.55
N GLN A 67 -11.61 11.41 -1.55
CA GLN A 67 -12.12 11.51 -2.91
C GLN A 67 -12.18 10.16 -3.62
N TYR A 68 -11.15 9.32 -3.45
CA TYR A 68 -10.98 8.08 -4.22
C TYR A 68 -11.25 6.81 -3.40
N LYS A 69 -11.74 6.93 -2.18
CA LYS A 69 -11.89 5.83 -1.22
C LYS A 69 -12.64 4.63 -1.79
N ALA A 70 -13.78 4.84 -2.44
CA ALA A 70 -14.58 3.75 -2.98
C ALA A 70 -13.83 3.00 -4.08
N ALA A 71 -13.21 3.74 -5.00
CA ALA A 71 -12.44 3.15 -6.09
C ALA A 71 -11.17 2.45 -5.57
N PHE A 72 -10.49 3.05 -4.59
CA PHE A 72 -9.33 2.42 -3.96
C PHE A 72 -9.71 1.07 -3.35
N ARG A 73 -10.80 1.00 -2.60
CA ARG A 73 -11.26 -0.25 -2.00
C ARG A 73 -11.65 -1.29 -3.04
N GLN A 74 -12.14 -0.84 -4.19
CA GLN A 74 -12.53 -1.74 -5.27
C GLN A 74 -11.31 -2.37 -5.96
N TYR A 75 -10.25 -1.61 -6.20
CA TYR A 75 -9.12 -2.06 -7.00
C TYR A 75 -7.89 -2.46 -6.19
N CYS A 76 -7.70 -1.95 -4.98
CA CYS A 76 -6.60 -2.37 -4.12
C CYS A 76 -6.91 -3.72 -3.50
N ARG A 77 -6.17 -4.73 -3.90
CA ARG A 77 -6.33 -6.11 -3.41
C ARG A 77 -5.61 -6.35 -2.10
N GLY A 78 -4.69 -5.49 -1.75
CA GLY A 78 -3.98 -5.57 -0.49
C GLY A 78 -2.99 -4.44 -0.34
N LEU A 79 -2.79 -3.99 0.89
CA LEU A 79 -1.86 -2.92 1.25
C LEU A 79 -0.84 -3.48 2.23
N VAL A 80 0.43 -3.41 1.85
CA VAL A 80 1.54 -3.82 2.70
C VAL A 80 2.34 -2.59 3.11
N ARG A 81 2.53 -2.41 4.42
CA ARG A 81 3.41 -1.38 4.97
C ARG A 81 4.67 -2.04 5.50
N ILE A 82 5.82 -1.62 4.98
CA ILE A 82 7.11 -2.11 5.45
C ILE A 82 7.71 -1.03 6.33
N ALA A 83 7.70 -1.29 7.64
CA ALA A 83 8.19 -0.36 8.63
C ALA A 83 9.72 -0.34 8.67
N SER A 84 10.30 0.78 9.06
CA SER A 84 11.74 0.93 9.20
C SER A 84 12.28 0.20 10.43
N ASP A 85 11.45 0.03 11.45
CA ASP A 85 11.82 -0.65 12.70
C ASP A 85 10.57 -1.17 13.44
N ALA A 86 10.78 -1.83 14.57
CA ALA A 86 9.70 -2.40 15.37
C ALA A 86 8.77 -1.33 15.95
N ALA A 87 9.30 -0.16 16.31
CA ALA A 87 8.48 0.92 16.84
C ALA A 87 7.51 1.46 15.80
N GLU A 88 7.98 1.66 14.57
CA GLU A 88 7.11 2.07 13.46
C GLU A 88 6.09 0.99 13.14
N GLN A 89 6.50 -0.27 13.15
CA GLN A 89 5.59 -1.39 12.93
C GLN A 89 4.42 -1.35 13.91
N GLN A 90 4.68 -1.12 15.18
CA GLN A 90 3.63 -1.02 16.20
C GLN A 90 2.69 0.17 15.95
N ARG A 91 3.23 1.31 15.53
CA ARG A 91 2.43 2.49 15.23
C ARG A 91 1.51 2.30 14.02
N LEU A 92 1.95 1.52 13.04
CA LEU A 92 1.20 1.28 11.81
C LEU A 92 0.23 0.10 11.93
N ASP A 93 0.50 -0.84 12.83
CA ASP A 93 -0.30 -2.06 12.96
C ASP A 93 -1.32 -1.92 14.09
N THR A 94 -2.31 -1.07 13.88
CA THR A 94 -3.37 -0.82 14.86
C THR A 94 -4.73 -1.20 14.28
N PRO A 95 -5.68 -1.61 15.15
CA PRO A 95 -7.05 -1.90 14.67
C PRO A 95 -7.69 -0.71 13.95
N ALA A 96 -7.40 0.51 14.41
CA ALA A 96 -7.95 1.72 13.78
C ALA A 96 -7.47 1.88 12.33
N LEU A 97 -6.18 1.61 12.06
CA LEU A 97 -5.63 1.71 10.71
C LEU A 97 -6.13 0.57 9.82
N HIS A 98 -6.25 -0.65 10.33
CA HIS A 98 -6.85 -1.74 9.59
C HIS A 98 -8.28 -1.40 9.15
N ALA A 99 -9.06 -0.83 10.05
CA ALA A 99 -10.43 -0.43 9.75
C ALA A 99 -10.49 0.75 8.76
N ALA A 100 -9.57 1.71 8.91
CA ALA A 100 -9.55 2.91 8.07
C ALA A 100 -9.27 2.58 6.60
N TRP A 101 -8.32 1.69 6.34
CA TRP A 101 -8.00 1.28 4.96
C TRP A 101 -9.08 0.40 4.36
N ALA A 102 -9.69 -0.48 5.16
CA ALA A 102 -10.79 -1.37 4.76
C ALA A 102 -10.46 -2.27 3.56
N VAL A 103 -9.19 -2.55 3.34
CA VAL A 103 -8.68 -3.55 2.40
C VAL A 103 -7.78 -4.49 3.20
N PRO A 104 -7.43 -5.69 2.68
CA PRO A 104 -6.44 -6.51 3.39
C PRO A 104 -5.16 -5.71 3.63
N TYR A 105 -4.72 -5.67 4.89
CA TYR A 105 -3.66 -4.77 5.34
C TYR A 105 -2.66 -5.54 6.19
N PHE A 106 -1.39 -5.49 5.81
CA PHE A 106 -0.33 -6.20 6.49
C PHE A 106 0.83 -5.27 6.80
N VAL A 107 1.29 -5.26 8.04
CA VAL A 107 2.43 -4.44 8.47
C VAL A 107 3.55 -5.36 8.90
N THR A 108 4.76 -5.12 8.40
CA THR A 108 5.94 -5.90 8.72
C THR A 108 7.18 -5.00 8.68
N ALA A 109 8.23 -5.39 9.37
CA ALA A 109 9.54 -4.76 9.22
C ALA A 109 10.45 -5.53 8.25
N ASP A 110 9.93 -6.60 7.63
CA ASP A 110 10.67 -7.45 6.69
C ASP A 110 10.03 -7.40 5.31
N ALA A 111 10.74 -6.84 4.34
CA ALA A 111 10.27 -6.74 2.96
C ALA A 111 9.95 -8.12 2.34
N GLY A 112 10.74 -9.14 2.67
CA GLY A 112 10.50 -10.50 2.19
C GLY A 112 9.18 -11.06 2.70
N ALA A 113 8.83 -10.81 3.97
CA ALA A 113 7.55 -11.21 4.53
C ALA A 113 6.40 -10.52 3.83
N GLY A 114 6.55 -9.24 3.47
CA GLY A 114 5.55 -8.50 2.72
C GLY A 114 5.26 -9.11 1.36
N MET A 115 6.30 -9.47 0.63
CA MET A 115 6.15 -10.08 -0.69
C MET A 115 5.55 -11.49 -0.61
N ARG A 116 5.91 -12.27 0.40
CA ARG A 116 5.30 -13.59 0.64
C ARG A 116 3.80 -13.46 0.92
N TRP A 117 3.42 -12.47 1.70
CA TRP A 117 2.01 -12.21 2.01
C TRP A 117 1.20 -11.93 0.73
N ILE A 118 1.76 -11.14 -0.20
CA ILE A 118 1.11 -10.87 -1.49
C ILE A 118 0.94 -12.16 -2.28
N GLY A 119 1.99 -13.00 -2.35
CA GLY A 119 1.92 -14.27 -3.06
C GLY A 119 0.85 -15.20 -2.49
N GLU A 120 0.74 -15.29 -1.18
CA GLU A 120 -0.29 -16.10 -0.51
C GLU A 120 -1.70 -15.56 -0.79
N HIS A 121 -1.85 -14.24 -0.82
CA HIS A 121 -3.13 -13.62 -1.16
C HIS A 121 -3.57 -13.90 -2.58
N LEU A 122 -2.64 -13.87 -3.53
CA LEU A 122 -2.92 -14.22 -4.93
C LEU A 122 -3.39 -15.67 -5.04
N GLU A 123 -2.75 -16.59 -4.33
CA GLU A 123 -3.16 -18.00 -4.32
C GLU A 123 -4.56 -18.18 -3.74
N GLN A 124 -4.86 -17.50 -2.64
CA GLN A 124 -6.18 -17.56 -2.00
C GLN A 124 -7.28 -16.99 -2.89
N ALA A 125 -7.00 -15.90 -3.60
CA ALA A 125 -7.96 -15.29 -4.51
C ALA A 125 -8.33 -16.25 -5.64
N ASP A 126 -7.37 -17.05 -6.11
CA ASP A 126 -7.61 -18.00 -7.20
C ASP A 126 -8.24 -19.31 -6.71
N ALA A 127 -8.25 -19.58 -5.41
CA ALA A 127 -8.89 -20.76 -4.85
C ALA A 127 -10.43 -20.64 -4.86
N HIS A 128 -10.94 -19.48 -5.14
CA HIS A 128 -12.37 -19.21 -5.21
C HIS A 128 -12.77 -18.96 -6.67
#